data_acab9b73524b9cd8539bb74d43fd1304
#
_entry.id   acab9b73524b9cd8539bb74d43fd1304
#
_cell.length_a   1.000
_cell.length_b   1.000
_cell.length_c   1.000
_cell.angle_alpha   90.00
_cell.angle_beta   90.00
_cell.angle_gamma   90.00
#
_symmetry.space_group_name_H-M   'P 1'
#
loop_
_entity.id
_entity.type
_entity.pdbx_description
1 polymer ?
#
loop_
_entity_poly.entity_id
_entity_poly.type
_entity_poly.pdbx_seq_one_letter_code
_entity_poly.pdbx_strand_id
1 'polypeptide(L)'
;MQSAVAEFLRPRVVKVTPTSPRHAKIVIEPFERGFGHTLGNALRRVLLSSMPGSAITEVEIDGVLHEYTSIEGVQEDVVDILLNLKLVAIRLNARDESELRLSKKGPGPVRAGDIQTDHDVEILNPELVIANLTKAGELNMTLKVEKGGGYRPAGQRLAFEEASRPIGRLLLDASFSPIRKVTYNVEAARVEQRTDLDKLIIDIETNGTINPDEAIRRAGGILKEQLTVFVDLEGQGESPSREAGPLPDPILLRPVDELELTVRSANCLKAENIHYIGD
;
A
#
# COMPACT_ATOMS: atom_id res chain seq x y z
N MET A 1 -15.31 -17.91 45.17
CA MET A 1 -15.12 -16.50 44.76
C MET A 1 -14.72 -16.52 43.29
N GLN A 2 -15.69 -16.31 42.40
CA GLN A 2 -15.38 -16.17 40.97
C GLN A 2 -14.72 -14.81 40.79
N SER A 3 -13.47 -14.83 40.37
CA SER A 3 -12.75 -13.65 39.93
C SER A 3 -13.51 -13.04 38.72
N ALA A 4 -14.20 -11.94 38.94
CA ALA A 4 -14.74 -11.13 37.88
C ALA A 4 -13.55 -10.50 37.17
N VAL A 5 -13.00 -11.20 36.20
CA VAL A 5 -12.11 -10.61 35.22
C VAL A 5 -12.96 -9.53 34.54
N ALA A 6 -12.63 -8.26 34.79
CA ALA A 6 -13.35 -7.15 34.19
C ALA A 6 -13.19 -7.30 32.67
N GLU A 7 -14.27 -7.71 32.02
CA GLU A 7 -14.30 -7.83 30.56
C GLU A 7 -14.16 -6.43 29.99
N PHE A 8 -13.06 -6.17 29.25
CA PHE A 8 -12.83 -4.88 28.62
C PHE A 8 -13.96 -4.54 27.66
N LEU A 9 -14.48 -3.33 27.79
CA LEU A 9 -15.52 -2.85 26.89
C LEU A 9 -14.99 -2.79 25.47
N ARG A 10 -15.68 -3.46 24.57
CA ARG A 10 -15.40 -3.38 23.13
C ARG A 10 -16.10 -2.18 22.53
N PRO A 11 -15.43 -1.40 21.64
CA PRO A 11 -16.09 -0.32 20.93
C PRO A 11 -17.31 -0.85 20.17
N ARG A 12 -18.44 -0.19 20.34
CA ARG A 12 -19.71 -0.58 19.69
C ARG A 12 -20.12 0.40 18.60
N VAL A 13 -19.67 1.64 18.70
CA VAL A 13 -20.03 2.69 17.76
C VAL A 13 -18.79 3.05 16.95
N VAL A 14 -18.90 2.88 15.65
CA VAL A 14 -17.92 3.40 14.66
C VAL A 14 -18.70 4.28 13.72
N LYS A 15 -18.51 5.59 13.83
CA LYS A 15 -19.17 6.57 12.95
C LYS A 15 -18.15 7.21 12.03
N VAL A 16 -18.29 6.99 10.73
CA VAL A 16 -17.50 7.65 9.70
C VAL A 16 -18.31 8.83 9.17
N THR A 17 -17.78 10.03 9.29
CA THR A 17 -18.37 11.25 8.76
C THR A 17 -17.45 11.79 7.68
N PRO A 18 -17.77 11.55 6.38
CA PRO A 18 -16.98 12.09 5.28
C PRO A 18 -17.20 13.61 5.20
N THR A 19 -16.13 14.38 5.19
CA THR A 19 -16.14 15.81 4.94
C THR A 19 -15.92 16.09 3.45
N SER A 20 -15.11 15.26 2.80
CA SER A 20 -14.88 15.26 1.36
C SER A 20 -14.46 13.83 0.91
N PRO A 21 -14.36 13.55 -0.40
CA PRO A 21 -13.90 12.24 -0.89
C PRO A 21 -12.51 11.85 -0.36
N ARG A 22 -11.68 12.83 0.04
CA ARG A 22 -10.31 12.64 0.52
C ARG A 22 -10.15 12.87 2.02
N HIS A 23 -11.23 13.28 2.72
CA HIS A 23 -11.17 13.70 4.11
C HIS A 23 -12.35 13.14 4.89
N ALA A 24 -12.09 12.43 5.99
CA ALA A 24 -13.12 11.93 6.88
C ALA A 24 -12.72 12.02 8.35
N LYS A 25 -13.74 12.24 9.17
CA LYS A 25 -13.68 12.16 10.63
C LYS A 25 -14.30 10.85 11.08
N ILE A 26 -13.53 10.06 11.83
CA ILE A 26 -13.92 8.74 12.32
C ILE A 26 -13.99 8.80 13.84
N VAL A 27 -15.14 8.44 14.38
CA VAL A 27 -15.42 8.43 15.81
C VAL A 27 -15.61 7.00 16.25
N ILE A 28 -14.87 6.57 17.26
CA ILE A 28 -14.90 5.21 17.80
C ILE A 28 -15.10 5.31 19.32
N GLU A 29 -16.15 4.73 19.83
CA GLU A 29 -16.52 4.72 21.26
C GLU A 29 -17.32 3.48 21.64
N PRO A 30 -17.37 3.06 22.92
CA PRO A 30 -16.51 3.50 24.02
C PRO A 30 -15.20 2.69 24.08
N PHE A 31 -14.16 3.28 24.64
CA PHE A 31 -12.96 2.58 25.07
C PHE A 31 -12.79 2.70 26.59
N GLU A 32 -12.09 1.77 27.20
CA GLU A 32 -11.62 1.92 28.58
C GLU A 32 -10.62 3.09 28.66
N ARG A 33 -10.56 3.74 29.81
CA ARG A 33 -9.71 4.91 30.05
C ARG A 33 -8.24 4.66 29.66
N GLY A 34 -7.69 5.54 28.85
CA GLY A 34 -6.33 5.48 28.33
C GLY A 34 -6.17 4.75 27.01
N PHE A 35 -7.07 3.81 26.64
CA PHE A 35 -7.00 3.09 25.38
C PHE A 35 -7.21 4.00 24.17
N GLY A 36 -7.99 5.07 24.31
CA GLY A 36 -8.16 6.07 23.26
C GLY A 36 -6.81 6.65 22.80
N HIS A 37 -5.96 7.03 23.72
CA HIS A 37 -4.62 7.55 23.42
C HIS A 37 -3.68 6.47 22.86
N THR A 38 -3.68 5.27 23.47
CA THR A 38 -2.83 4.18 23.02
C THR A 38 -3.13 3.77 21.58
N LEU A 39 -4.40 3.53 21.27
CA LEU A 39 -4.81 3.10 19.93
C LEU A 39 -4.77 4.26 18.93
N GLY A 40 -5.14 5.47 19.34
CA GLY A 40 -5.06 6.66 18.49
C GLY A 40 -3.64 6.94 18.02
N ASN A 41 -2.65 6.87 18.93
CA ASN A 41 -1.24 7.05 18.58
C ASN A 41 -0.72 5.89 17.71
N ALA A 42 -1.04 4.65 18.05
CA ALA A 42 -0.62 3.48 17.27
C ALA A 42 -1.18 3.55 15.84
N LEU A 43 -2.47 3.78 15.67
CA LEU A 43 -3.11 3.92 14.36
C LEU A 43 -2.55 5.10 13.57
N ARG A 44 -2.35 6.25 14.20
CA ARG A 44 -1.72 7.41 13.55
C ARG A 44 -0.34 7.07 13.00
N ARG A 45 0.48 6.37 13.78
CA ARG A 45 1.83 5.97 13.34
C ARG A 45 1.78 5.00 12.18
N VAL A 46 0.94 3.97 12.24
CA VAL A 46 0.77 2.99 11.17
C VAL A 46 0.25 3.66 9.89
N LEU A 47 -0.75 4.53 10.00
CA LEU A 47 -1.30 5.28 8.87
C LEU A 47 -0.24 6.13 8.15
N LEU A 48 0.65 6.78 8.89
CA LEU A 48 1.66 7.66 8.30
C LEU A 48 2.89 6.89 7.76
N SER A 49 3.28 5.79 8.38
CA SER A 49 4.56 5.11 8.07
C SER A 49 4.44 3.81 7.30
N SER A 50 3.30 3.11 7.40
CA SER A 50 3.23 1.70 6.97
C SER A 50 2.18 1.43 5.90
N MET A 51 1.46 2.44 5.45
CA MET A 51 0.46 2.29 4.40
C MET A 51 1.12 2.08 3.04
N PRO A 52 0.74 1.02 2.30
CA PRO A 52 1.22 0.83 0.94
C PRO A 52 0.58 1.82 -0.02
N GLY A 53 1.33 2.21 -1.03
CA GLY A 53 0.86 3.08 -2.10
C GLY A 53 1.77 3.01 -3.32
N SER A 54 1.60 3.92 -4.26
CA SER A 54 2.40 4.00 -5.47
C SER A 54 2.99 5.39 -5.63
N ALA A 55 4.20 5.46 -6.16
CA ALA A 55 4.90 6.73 -6.40
C ALA A 55 5.80 6.64 -7.63
N ILE A 56 6.08 7.80 -8.23
CA ILE A 56 7.10 7.93 -9.26
C ILE A 56 8.46 7.82 -8.58
N THR A 57 9.29 6.89 -9.03
CA THR A 57 10.60 6.60 -8.46
C THR A 57 11.75 7.05 -9.35
N GLU A 58 11.54 7.07 -10.66
CA GLU A 58 12.54 7.44 -11.64
C GLU A 58 11.90 8.25 -12.77
N VAL A 59 12.67 9.16 -13.32
CA VAL A 59 12.28 9.98 -14.47
C VAL A 59 13.43 10.06 -15.43
N GLU A 60 13.15 9.91 -16.71
CA GLU A 60 14.06 10.18 -17.81
C GLU A 60 13.43 11.28 -18.66
N ILE A 61 14.14 12.40 -18.84
CA ILE A 61 13.68 13.56 -19.61
C ILE A 61 14.60 13.71 -20.82
N ASP A 62 14.01 13.85 -21.99
CA ASP A 62 14.78 14.02 -23.22
C ASP A 62 15.70 15.27 -23.15
N GLY A 63 17.00 15.06 -23.40
CA GLY A 63 18.00 16.13 -23.38
C GLY A 63 18.50 16.54 -21.99
N VAL A 64 18.07 15.87 -20.92
CA VAL A 64 18.48 16.15 -19.54
C VAL A 64 19.37 15.03 -19.01
N LEU A 65 20.56 15.39 -18.52
CA LEU A 65 21.53 14.44 -17.96
C LEU A 65 21.60 14.49 -16.43
N HIS A 66 21.22 15.60 -15.84
CA HIS A 66 21.23 15.80 -14.36
C HIS A 66 20.17 16.82 -13.93
N GLU A 67 19.79 16.79 -12.66
CA GLU A 67 18.71 17.58 -12.09
C GLU A 67 18.93 19.11 -12.10
N TYR A 68 20.16 19.56 -12.18
CA TYR A 68 20.52 21.00 -12.14
C TYR A 68 20.53 21.65 -13.54
N THR A 69 19.70 21.16 -14.44
CA THR A 69 19.59 21.67 -15.81
C THR A 69 18.28 22.42 -15.99
N SER A 70 18.27 23.42 -16.85
CA SER A 70 17.05 24.04 -17.38
C SER A 70 16.75 23.49 -18.77
N ILE A 71 15.48 23.40 -19.13
CA ILE A 71 15.02 22.89 -20.42
C ILE A 71 14.58 24.08 -21.26
N GLU A 72 15.08 24.17 -22.48
CA GLU A 72 14.71 25.26 -23.41
C GLU A 72 13.20 25.20 -23.69
N GLY A 73 12.52 26.33 -23.46
CA GLY A 73 11.08 26.40 -23.70
C GLY A 73 10.20 25.93 -22.55
N VAL A 74 10.78 25.54 -21.39
CA VAL A 74 10.08 25.25 -20.13
C VAL A 74 10.39 26.35 -19.12
N GLN A 75 9.39 26.78 -18.34
CA GLN A 75 9.57 27.86 -17.36
C GLN A 75 10.24 27.38 -16.08
N GLU A 76 9.91 26.16 -15.65
CA GLU A 76 10.43 25.55 -14.45
C GLU A 76 11.77 24.85 -14.73
N ASP A 77 12.64 24.84 -13.71
CA ASP A 77 13.84 24.03 -13.71
C ASP A 77 13.52 22.55 -13.51
N VAL A 78 14.45 21.68 -13.90
CA VAL A 78 14.26 20.22 -13.73
C VAL A 78 13.97 19.84 -12.29
N VAL A 79 14.62 20.48 -11.31
CA VAL A 79 14.34 20.24 -9.86
C VAL A 79 12.89 20.54 -9.53
N ASP A 80 12.32 21.64 -10.03
CA ASP A 80 10.92 22.00 -9.78
C ASP A 80 9.97 20.99 -10.42
N ILE A 81 10.29 20.54 -11.65
CA ILE A 81 9.53 19.47 -12.31
C ILE A 81 9.53 18.19 -11.47
N LEU A 82 10.70 17.77 -10.96
CA LEU A 82 10.81 16.59 -10.10
C LEU A 82 10.00 16.75 -8.81
N LEU A 83 10.01 17.93 -8.20
CA LEU A 83 9.21 18.22 -7.00
C LEU A 83 7.71 18.18 -7.30
N ASN A 84 7.27 18.68 -8.45
CA ASN A 84 5.87 18.62 -8.88
C ASN A 84 5.45 17.18 -9.18
N LEU A 85 6.31 16.36 -9.78
CA LEU A 85 6.05 14.95 -10.05
C LEU A 85 5.86 14.14 -8.75
N LYS A 86 6.54 14.49 -7.65
CA LYS A 86 6.31 13.86 -6.32
C LYS A 86 4.89 14.09 -5.78
N LEU A 87 4.18 15.11 -6.25
CA LEU A 87 2.82 15.42 -5.81
C LEU A 87 1.74 14.69 -6.62
N VAL A 88 2.12 14.00 -7.70
CA VAL A 88 1.17 13.25 -8.54
C VAL A 88 0.63 12.06 -7.75
N ALA A 89 -0.69 11.98 -7.61
CA ALA A 89 -1.37 10.89 -6.92
C ALA A 89 -1.69 9.78 -7.91
N ILE A 90 -0.89 8.70 -7.87
CA ILE A 90 -0.98 7.57 -8.79
C ILE A 90 -1.45 6.33 -8.03
N ARG A 91 -2.34 5.55 -8.66
CA ARG A 91 -2.76 4.23 -8.20
C ARG A 91 -2.37 3.18 -9.24
N LEU A 92 -1.61 2.17 -8.82
CA LEU A 92 -1.36 0.95 -9.59
C LEU A 92 -2.32 -0.14 -9.08
N ASN A 93 -3.09 -0.76 -9.98
CA ASN A 93 -4.07 -1.77 -9.59
C ASN A 93 -3.44 -3.17 -9.53
N ALA A 94 -3.07 -3.77 -10.65
CA ALA A 94 -2.60 -5.16 -10.71
C ALA A 94 -1.07 -5.31 -10.65
N ARG A 95 -0.32 -4.45 -11.35
CA ARG A 95 1.14 -4.53 -11.44
C ARG A 95 1.82 -3.86 -10.26
N ASP A 96 3.05 -4.28 -9.96
CA ASP A 96 3.88 -3.65 -8.92
C ASP A 96 4.75 -2.52 -9.47
N GLU A 97 5.00 -2.51 -10.77
CA GLU A 97 5.69 -1.44 -11.48
C GLU A 97 5.07 -1.16 -12.84
N SER A 98 5.18 0.07 -13.32
CA SER A 98 4.75 0.50 -14.65
C SER A 98 5.60 1.64 -15.16
N GLU A 99 5.78 1.69 -16.47
CA GLU A 99 6.48 2.75 -17.15
C GLU A 99 5.48 3.61 -17.95
N LEU A 100 5.43 4.91 -17.65
CA LEU A 100 4.48 5.85 -18.23
C LEU A 100 5.21 6.87 -19.07
N ARG A 101 4.55 7.39 -20.09
CA ARG A 101 5.12 8.43 -20.96
C ARG A 101 4.29 9.70 -20.87
N LEU A 102 4.99 10.83 -20.88
CA LEU A 102 4.41 12.14 -21.04
C LEU A 102 5.09 12.81 -22.22
N SER A 103 4.30 13.28 -23.19
CA SER A 103 4.78 14.04 -24.34
C SER A 103 3.82 15.20 -24.58
N LYS A 104 4.34 16.42 -24.48
CA LYS A 104 3.55 17.63 -24.76
C LYS A 104 4.39 18.67 -25.47
N LYS A 105 3.78 19.31 -26.47
CA LYS A 105 4.39 20.34 -27.30
C LYS A 105 3.46 21.54 -27.41
N GLY A 106 4.07 22.71 -27.45
CA GLY A 106 3.37 24.00 -27.62
C GLY A 106 3.05 24.69 -26.28
N PRO A 107 2.60 25.95 -26.34
CA PRO A 107 2.44 26.78 -25.13
C PRO A 107 1.32 26.30 -24.25
N GLY A 108 1.57 26.28 -22.94
CA GLY A 108 0.57 26.01 -21.94
C GLY A 108 1.06 25.11 -20.79
N PRO A 109 0.21 24.87 -19.80
CA PRO A 109 0.56 24.04 -18.67
C PRO A 109 0.59 22.54 -19.05
N VAL A 110 1.64 21.85 -18.64
CA VAL A 110 1.73 20.39 -18.64
C VAL A 110 1.12 19.89 -17.35
N ARG A 111 0.09 19.07 -17.44
CA ARG A 111 -0.65 18.58 -16.28
C ARG A 111 -0.42 17.09 -16.06
N ALA A 112 -0.69 16.62 -14.86
CA ALA A 112 -0.63 15.18 -14.56
C ALA A 112 -1.57 14.36 -15.46
N GLY A 113 -2.70 14.94 -15.90
CA GLY A 113 -3.61 14.31 -16.85
C GLY A 113 -3.07 14.15 -18.27
N ASP A 114 -1.95 14.80 -18.62
CA ASP A 114 -1.27 14.62 -19.91
C ASP A 114 -0.36 13.37 -19.94
N ILE A 115 -0.15 12.72 -18.79
CA ILE A 115 0.58 11.46 -18.70
C ILE A 115 -0.26 10.36 -19.35
N GLN A 116 0.34 9.63 -20.29
CA GLN A 116 -0.29 8.49 -20.94
C GLN A 116 -0.33 7.33 -19.97
N THR A 117 -1.54 6.93 -19.57
CA THR A 117 -1.76 5.85 -18.60
C THR A 117 -2.28 4.59 -19.30
N ASP A 118 -1.82 3.45 -18.84
CA ASP A 118 -2.39 2.15 -19.20
C ASP A 118 -3.64 1.85 -18.36
N HIS A 119 -4.36 0.78 -18.69
CA HIS A 119 -5.56 0.35 -17.95
C HIS A 119 -5.32 0.08 -16.46
N ASP A 120 -4.07 -0.21 -16.08
CA ASP A 120 -3.65 -0.54 -14.72
C ASP A 120 -3.33 0.68 -13.88
N VAL A 121 -3.17 1.86 -14.49
CA VAL A 121 -2.69 3.08 -13.85
C VAL A 121 -3.76 4.14 -13.86
N GLU A 122 -4.04 4.69 -12.69
CA GLU A 122 -5.02 5.77 -12.52
C GLU A 122 -4.36 6.98 -11.86
N ILE A 123 -4.55 8.17 -12.45
CA ILE A 123 -4.10 9.45 -11.89
C ILE A 123 -5.31 10.15 -11.26
N LEU A 124 -5.23 10.44 -9.96
CA LEU A 124 -6.34 10.94 -9.17
C LEU A 124 -6.36 12.47 -9.00
N ASN A 125 -5.28 13.13 -9.43
CA ASN A 125 -5.18 14.58 -9.47
C ASN A 125 -4.72 15.10 -10.84
N PRO A 126 -5.49 14.86 -11.92
CA PRO A 126 -5.10 15.18 -13.29
C PRO A 126 -4.87 16.68 -13.52
N GLU A 127 -5.47 17.54 -12.69
CA GLU A 127 -5.32 19.00 -12.79
C GLU A 127 -4.00 19.55 -12.25
N LEU A 128 -3.19 18.71 -11.58
CA LEU A 128 -1.89 19.14 -11.05
C LEU A 128 -0.98 19.58 -12.20
N VAL A 129 -0.47 20.81 -12.11
CA VAL A 129 0.49 21.33 -13.07
C VAL A 129 1.89 20.82 -12.73
N ILE A 130 2.55 20.20 -13.70
CA ILE A 130 3.92 19.68 -13.60
C ILE A 130 4.92 20.74 -14.07
N ALA A 131 4.63 21.37 -15.22
CA ALA A 131 5.47 22.41 -15.81
C ALA A 131 4.64 23.33 -16.73
N ASN A 132 5.19 24.49 -17.11
CA ASN A 132 4.60 25.41 -18.06
C ASN A 132 5.50 25.56 -19.29
N LEU A 133 4.93 25.28 -20.47
CA LEU A 133 5.64 25.41 -21.74
C LEU A 133 5.43 26.78 -22.38
N THR A 134 6.49 27.31 -22.95
CA THR A 134 6.48 28.50 -23.81
C THR A 134 6.11 28.12 -25.26
N LYS A 135 6.05 29.10 -26.17
CA LYS A 135 5.64 28.88 -27.57
C LYS A 135 6.47 27.85 -28.34
N ALA A 136 7.75 27.69 -28.01
CA ALA A 136 8.67 26.74 -28.64
C ALA A 136 8.96 25.51 -27.76
N GLY A 137 8.30 25.43 -26.59
CA GLY A 137 8.58 24.40 -25.61
C GLY A 137 8.06 23.02 -26.04
N GLU A 138 8.85 22.01 -25.76
CA GLU A 138 8.50 20.59 -25.87
C GLU A 138 9.04 19.86 -24.65
N LEU A 139 8.21 19.00 -24.04
CA LEU A 139 8.61 18.22 -22.89
C LEU A 139 8.21 16.75 -23.12
N ASN A 140 9.22 15.91 -23.24
CA ASN A 140 9.08 14.47 -23.36
C ASN A 140 9.77 13.82 -22.18
N MET A 141 9.06 12.96 -21.47
CA MET A 141 9.63 12.24 -20.35
C MET A 141 9.02 10.84 -20.20
N THR A 142 9.83 9.94 -19.67
CA THR A 142 9.44 8.60 -19.26
C THR A 142 9.50 8.53 -17.75
N LEU A 143 8.43 8.03 -17.12
CA LEU A 143 8.23 7.98 -15.69
C LEU A 143 8.14 6.52 -15.25
N LYS A 144 8.97 6.09 -14.33
CA LYS A 144 8.84 4.78 -13.68
C LYS A 144 8.04 4.94 -12.40
N VAL A 145 6.97 4.17 -12.28
CA VAL A 145 6.08 4.14 -11.11
C VAL A 145 6.20 2.78 -10.44
N GLU A 146 6.36 2.77 -9.13
CA GLU A 146 6.47 1.54 -8.34
C GLU A 146 5.47 1.55 -7.18
N LYS A 147 5.06 0.34 -6.75
CA LYS A 147 4.40 0.14 -5.45
C LYS A 147 5.44 0.02 -4.35
N GLY A 148 5.10 0.54 -3.18
CA GLY A 148 5.94 0.43 -2.01
C GLY A 148 5.24 0.91 -0.75
N GLY A 149 5.98 1.02 0.35
CA GLY A 149 5.48 1.53 1.63
C GLY A 149 6.44 2.54 2.25
N GLY A 150 5.89 3.51 2.96
CA GLY A 150 6.65 4.52 3.66
C GLY A 150 7.35 5.52 2.75
N TYR A 151 8.57 5.91 3.13
CA TYR A 151 9.42 6.86 2.40
C TYR A 151 10.73 6.19 2.01
N ARG A 152 11.10 6.29 0.73
CA ARG A 152 12.34 5.74 0.19
C ARG A 152 13.16 6.86 -0.44
N PRO A 153 14.26 7.30 0.20
CA PRO A 153 15.12 8.35 -0.36
C PRO A 153 15.91 7.85 -1.56
N ALA A 154 16.09 8.71 -2.55
CA ALA A 154 16.86 8.44 -3.78
C ALA A 154 18.31 8.02 -3.45
N GLY A 155 18.93 8.64 -2.43
CA GLY A 155 20.31 8.34 -2.04
C GLY A 155 20.56 6.90 -1.57
N GLN A 156 19.57 6.23 -0.98
CA GLN A 156 19.70 4.81 -0.64
C GLN A 156 19.76 3.92 -1.88
N ARG A 157 19.05 4.29 -2.94
CA ARG A 157 19.03 3.55 -4.20
C ARG A 157 20.34 3.76 -4.98
N LEU A 158 20.89 4.97 -4.94
CA LEU A 158 22.20 5.26 -5.52
C LEU A 158 23.30 4.32 -5.02
N ALA A 159 23.32 3.99 -3.73
CA ALA A 159 24.32 3.13 -3.14
C ALA A 159 24.26 1.65 -3.61
N PHE A 160 23.10 1.20 -4.06
CA PHE A 160 22.91 -0.19 -4.52
C PHE A 160 23.02 -0.36 -6.04
N GLU A 161 22.78 0.69 -6.83
CA GLU A 161 22.64 0.62 -8.29
C GLU A 161 23.77 1.35 -9.06
N GLU A 162 24.80 1.87 -8.40
CA GLU A 162 25.87 2.67 -9.01
C GLU A 162 26.55 2.02 -10.24
N ALA A 163 26.57 0.69 -10.33
CA ALA A 163 27.29 -0.03 -11.39
C ALA A 163 26.51 -0.24 -12.70
N SER A 164 25.20 -0.02 -12.74
CA SER A 164 24.34 -0.37 -13.89
C SER A 164 23.39 0.73 -14.38
N ARG A 165 23.51 1.96 -13.86
CA ARG A 165 22.57 3.03 -14.14
C ARG A 165 22.80 3.65 -15.51
N PRO A 166 21.76 3.75 -16.39
CA PRO A 166 21.84 4.52 -17.62
C PRO A 166 22.05 6.02 -17.33
N ILE A 167 22.87 6.68 -18.12
CA ILE A 167 23.07 8.12 -18.03
C ILE A 167 21.76 8.83 -18.42
N GLY A 168 21.34 9.86 -17.66
CA GLY A 168 20.12 10.62 -17.92
C GLY A 168 18.89 10.17 -17.12
N ARG A 169 18.99 9.06 -16.37
CA ARG A 169 17.91 8.63 -15.47
C ARG A 169 18.02 9.32 -14.12
N LEU A 170 17.02 10.13 -13.79
CA LEU A 170 16.93 10.89 -12.54
C LEU A 170 16.13 10.11 -11.51
N LEU A 171 16.67 9.97 -10.30
CA LEU A 171 16.00 9.30 -9.19
C LEU A 171 15.22 10.31 -8.36
N LEU A 172 13.98 9.96 -8.00
CA LEU A 172 13.16 10.74 -7.09
C LEU A 172 13.07 10.06 -5.72
N ASP A 173 13.03 10.88 -4.66
CA ASP A 173 12.58 10.39 -3.37
C ASP A 173 11.12 9.99 -3.45
N ALA A 174 10.82 8.73 -3.19
CA ALA A 174 9.48 8.20 -3.30
C ALA A 174 8.76 8.21 -1.93
N SER A 175 7.66 8.95 -1.85
CA SER A 175 6.71 8.87 -0.74
C SER A 175 5.51 8.04 -1.18
N PHE A 176 5.47 6.79 -0.75
CA PHE A 176 4.41 5.86 -1.14
C PHE A 176 3.14 6.04 -0.33
N SER A 177 3.22 6.67 0.86
CA SER A 177 2.07 6.81 1.74
C SER A 177 0.91 7.57 1.07
N PRO A 178 -0.28 6.96 0.98
CA PRO A 178 -1.47 7.64 0.47
C PRO A 178 -2.06 8.64 1.45
N ILE A 179 -1.53 8.71 2.67
CA ILE A 179 -2.03 9.54 3.75
C ILE A 179 -1.24 10.85 3.83
N ARG A 180 -1.94 11.98 3.74
CA ARG A 180 -1.36 13.31 3.85
C ARG A 180 -1.32 13.81 5.27
N LYS A 181 -2.41 13.60 6.00
CA LYS A 181 -2.54 14.13 7.37
C LYS A 181 -3.38 13.18 8.21
N VAL A 182 -2.93 12.95 9.44
CA VAL A 182 -3.70 12.25 10.48
C VAL A 182 -3.58 13.00 11.77
N THR A 183 -4.72 13.35 12.34
CA THR A 183 -4.81 13.86 13.71
C THR A 183 -5.77 13.00 14.50
N TYR A 184 -5.53 12.85 15.80
CA TYR A 184 -6.48 12.21 16.69
C TYR A 184 -6.70 13.06 17.93
N ASN A 185 -7.90 12.96 18.48
CA ASN A 185 -8.31 13.55 19.74
C ASN A 185 -9.05 12.52 20.57
N VAL A 186 -8.93 12.64 21.88
CA VAL A 186 -9.63 11.77 22.82
C VAL A 186 -10.52 12.62 23.70
N GLU A 187 -11.80 12.32 23.68
CA GLU A 187 -12.83 12.96 24.50
C GLU A 187 -13.38 11.98 25.53
N ALA A 188 -14.01 12.47 26.58
CA ALA A 188 -14.71 11.61 27.51
C ALA A 188 -15.99 11.06 26.85
N ALA A 189 -16.20 9.75 27.00
CA ALA A 189 -17.43 9.08 26.60
C ALA A 189 -18.26 8.69 27.85
N ARG A 190 -19.57 8.69 27.68
CA ARG A 190 -20.50 8.24 28.72
C ARG A 190 -21.32 7.06 28.21
N VAL A 191 -21.27 5.96 28.95
CA VAL A 191 -22.13 4.82 28.74
C VAL A 191 -22.86 4.52 30.05
N GLU A 192 -24.16 4.75 30.04
CA GLU A 192 -25.02 4.63 31.22
C GLU A 192 -24.53 5.46 32.44
N GLN A 193 -24.03 4.82 33.48
CA GLN A 193 -23.51 5.46 34.69
C GLN A 193 -21.97 5.69 34.62
N ARG A 194 -21.28 5.07 33.66
CA ARG A 194 -19.82 5.25 33.48
C ARG A 194 -19.54 6.48 32.66
N THR A 195 -18.75 7.39 33.23
CA THR A 195 -18.33 8.67 32.59
C THR A 195 -16.81 8.74 32.39
N ASP A 196 -16.11 7.67 32.77
CA ASP A 196 -14.65 7.55 32.75
C ASP A 196 -14.11 6.87 31.48
N LEU A 197 -14.93 6.76 30.45
CA LEU A 197 -14.58 6.10 29.18
C LEU A 197 -14.00 7.09 28.18
N ASP A 198 -13.23 6.54 27.23
CA ASP A 198 -12.62 7.32 26.13
C ASP A 198 -13.47 7.21 24.87
N LYS A 199 -13.57 8.33 24.15
CA LYS A 199 -14.06 8.43 22.78
C LYS A 199 -12.92 8.89 21.90
N LEU A 200 -12.50 8.04 20.98
CA LEU A 200 -11.43 8.30 20.04
C LEU A 200 -11.99 8.94 18.76
N ILE A 201 -11.46 10.08 18.40
CA ILE A 201 -11.79 10.80 17.17
C ILE A 201 -10.53 10.86 16.32
N ILE A 202 -10.58 10.31 15.12
CA ILE A 202 -9.49 10.34 14.17
C ILE A 202 -9.92 11.14 12.95
N ASP A 203 -9.10 12.08 12.54
CA ASP A 203 -9.29 12.91 11.38
C ASP A 203 -8.21 12.57 10.35
N ILE A 204 -8.63 12.13 9.15
CA ILE A 204 -7.74 11.57 8.13
C ILE A 204 -7.94 12.30 6.81
N GLU A 205 -6.83 12.77 6.25
CA GLU A 205 -6.76 13.33 4.90
C GLU A 205 -5.86 12.44 4.02
N THR A 206 -6.39 12.00 2.87
CA THR A 206 -5.69 11.16 1.90
C THR A 206 -5.35 11.95 0.63
N ASN A 207 -4.47 11.41 -0.20
CA ASN A 207 -4.20 11.95 -1.54
C ASN A 207 -5.28 11.57 -2.58
N GLY A 208 -6.28 10.74 -2.20
CA GLY A 208 -7.35 10.23 -3.05
C GLY A 208 -7.13 8.82 -3.58
N THR A 209 -5.92 8.24 -3.45
CA THR A 209 -5.65 6.87 -3.91
C THR A 209 -6.32 5.81 -3.05
N ILE A 210 -6.67 6.14 -1.83
CA ILE A 210 -7.41 5.30 -0.89
C ILE A 210 -8.49 6.11 -0.19
N ASN A 211 -9.62 5.47 0.09
CA ASN A 211 -10.67 6.08 0.90
C ASN A 211 -10.26 6.10 2.38
N PRO A 212 -10.61 7.15 3.15
CA PRO A 212 -10.24 7.25 4.57
C PRO A 212 -10.72 6.09 5.44
N ASP A 213 -11.90 5.52 5.18
CA ASP A 213 -12.44 4.36 5.91
C ASP A 213 -11.67 3.06 5.59
N GLU A 214 -11.27 2.88 4.34
CA GLU A 214 -10.42 1.76 3.93
C GLU A 214 -9.02 1.89 4.53
N ALA A 215 -8.48 3.11 4.57
CA ALA A 215 -7.17 3.38 5.17
C ALA A 215 -7.13 2.93 6.64
N ILE A 216 -8.15 3.27 7.43
CA ILE A 216 -8.21 2.85 8.84
C ILE A 216 -8.36 1.33 9.00
N ARG A 217 -9.15 0.69 8.14
CA ARG A 217 -9.29 -0.79 8.18
C ARG A 217 -7.96 -1.47 7.87
N ARG A 218 -7.24 -1.01 6.86
CA ARG A 218 -5.90 -1.54 6.52
C ARG A 218 -4.90 -1.31 7.65
N ALA A 219 -4.87 -0.10 8.21
CA ALA A 219 -4.00 0.22 9.34
C ALA A 219 -4.30 -0.65 10.57
N GLY A 220 -5.59 -0.88 10.87
CA GLY A 220 -6.03 -1.79 11.93
C GLY A 220 -5.63 -3.24 11.65
N GLY A 221 -5.69 -3.68 10.40
CA GLY A 221 -5.22 -5.00 9.95
C GLY A 221 -3.73 -5.18 10.18
N ILE A 222 -2.92 -4.22 9.73
CA ILE A 222 -1.46 -4.22 9.93
C ILE A 222 -1.13 -4.28 11.43
N LEU A 223 -1.79 -3.46 12.25
CA LEU A 223 -1.56 -3.45 13.69
C LEU A 223 -1.93 -4.78 14.33
N LYS A 224 -3.06 -5.38 13.94
CA LYS A 224 -3.50 -6.70 14.42
C LYS A 224 -2.46 -7.77 14.09
N GLU A 225 -1.98 -7.81 12.85
CA GLU A 225 -0.97 -8.77 12.39
C GLU A 225 0.33 -8.65 13.19
N GLN A 226 0.81 -7.43 13.40
CA GLN A 226 2.02 -7.19 14.19
C GLN A 226 1.84 -7.56 15.67
N LEU A 227 0.63 -7.45 16.22
CA LEU A 227 0.35 -7.83 17.61
C LEU A 227 0.17 -9.34 17.79
N THR A 228 -0.12 -10.10 16.73
CA THR A 228 -0.28 -11.56 16.81
C THR A 228 1.00 -12.23 17.34
N VAL A 229 2.18 -11.73 16.97
CA VAL A 229 3.46 -12.24 17.48
C VAL A 229 3.55 -12.21 19.02
N PHE A 230 2.91 -11.23 19.66
CA PHE A 230 2.90 -11.12 21.14
C PHE A 230 1.85 -12.01 21.80
N VAL A 231 0.88 -12.50 21.05
CA VAL A 231 -0.12 -13.47 21.55
C VAL A 231 0.46 -14.87 21.50
N ASP A 232 1.21 -15.19 20.43
CA ASP A 232 1.84 -16.48 20.21
C ASP A 232 3.32 -16.43 20.62
N LEU A 233 3.59 -16.13 21.92
CA LEU A 233 4.95 -16.04 22.49
C LEU A 233 5.70 -17.37 22.52
N GLU A 234 5.05 -18.49 22.29
CA GLU A 234 5.69 -19.77 22.06
C GLU A 234 6.28 -19.78 20.64
N GLY A 235 7.58 -19.41 20.54
CA GLY A 235 8.33 -19.28 19.30
C GLY A 235 8.54 -20.60 18.53
N GLN A 236 7.47 -21.27 18.20
CA GLN A 236 7.44 -22.29 17.16
C GLN A 236 6.69 -21.69 15.97
N GLY A 237 7.49 -21.24 15.01
CA GLY A 237 6.98 -20.88 13.71
C GLY A 237 6.29 -22.08 13.06
N GLU A 238 5.02 -22.23 13.31
CA GLU A 238 4.15 -22.83 12.33
C GLU A 238 3.95 -21.75 11.27
N SER A 239 4.64 -21.94 10.15
CA SER A 239 4.27 -21.30 8.88
C SER A 239 2.74 -21.29 8.78
N PRO A 240 2.09 -20.21 8.26
CA PRO A 240 0.64 -20.22 8.10
C PRO A 240 0.27 -21.52 7.40
N SER A 241 -0.35 -22.39 8.15
CA SER A 241 -0.98 -23.58 7.63
C SER A 241 -1.90 -23.05 6.51
N ARG A 242 -1.49 -23.25 5.25
CA ARG A 242 -2.45 -23.28 4.16
C ARG A 242 -3.59 -24.12 4.72
N GLU A 243 -4.78 -23.56 4.77
CA GLU A 243 -5.99 -24.30 5.11
C GLU A 243 -5.86 -25.66 4.43
N ALA A 244 -5.58 -26.69 5.23
CA ALA A 244 -5.54 -28.05 4.74
C ALA A 244 -6.97 -28.27 4.26
N GLY A 245 -7.16 -28.29 2.96
CA GLY A 245 -8.37 -28.81 2.37
C GLY A 245 -8.70 -30.14 3.06
N PRO A 246 -9.93 -30.56 3.08
CA PRO A 246 -10.33 -31.76 3.79
C PRO A 246 -9.31 -32.86 3.52
N LEU A 247 -8.75 -33.44 4.58
CA LEU A 247 -7.75 -34.51 4.50
C LEU A 247 -8.20 -35.49 3.43
N PRO A 248 -7.36 -35.81 2.45
CA PRO A 248 -7.72 -36.79 1.43
C PRO A 248 -8.14 -38.08 2.14
N ASP A 249 -9.23 -38.65 1.66
CA ASP A 249 -9.81 -39.88 2.23
C ASP A 249 -8.67 -40.89 2.45
N PRO A 250 -8.52 -41.53 3.62
CA PRO A 250 -7.45 -42.48 3.90
C PRO A 250 -7.31 -43.57 2.84
N ILE A 251 -8.36 -43.82 2.06
CA ILE A 251 -8.37 -44.76 0.93
C ILE A 251 -7.46 -44.25 -0.21
N LEU A 252 -7.38 -42.94 -0.45
CA LEU A 252 -6.57 -42.38 -1.53
C LEU A 252 -5.06 -42.45 -1.24
N LEU A 253 -4.66 -42.60 0.01
CA LEU A 253 -3.28 -42.76 0.44
C LEU A 253 -2.78 -44.21 0.42
N ARG A 254 -3.63 -45.17 0.04
CA ARG A 254 -3.23 -46.58 -0.06
C ARG A 254 -2.44 -46.83 -1.33
N PRO A 255 -1.40 -47.68 -1.30
CA PRO A 255 -0.64 -48.04 -2.50
C PRO A 255 -1.48 -48.83 -3.47
N VAL A 256 -1.25 -48.59 -4.76
CA VAL A 256 -1.97 -49.26 -5.87
C VAL A 256 -1.78 -50.77 -5.83
N ASP A 257 -0.71 -51.26 -5.24
CA ASP A 257 -0.45 -52.73 -5.10
C ASP A 257 -1.50 -53.46 -4.23
N GLU A 258 -2.26 -52.75 -3.38
CA GLU A 258 -3.36 -53.34 -2.58
C GLU A 258 -4.66 -53.55 -3.36
N LEU A 259 -4.77 -53.06 -4.60
CA LEU A 259 -5.98 -53.17 -5.44
C LEU A 259 -6.12 -54.53 -6.12
N GLU A 260 -5.28 -55.54 -5.84
CA GLU A 260 -5.28 -56.88 -6.47
C GLU A 260 -5.37 -56.82 -8.00
N LEU A 261 -4.69 -55.88 -8.62
CA LEU A 261 -4.70 -55.71 -10.07
C LEU A 261 -3.89 -56.80 -10.78
N THR A 262 -4.20 -57.08 -12.06
CA THR A 262 -3.37 -57.96 -12.86
C THR A 262 -1.95 -57.40 -13.00
N VAL A 263 -0.94 -58.27 -13.07
CA VAL A 263 0.48 -57.88 -13.18
C VAL A 263 0.72 -56.90 -14.33
N ARG A 264 -0.05 -57.01 -15.40
CA ARG A 264 0.04 -56.14 -16.59
C ARG A 264 -0.45 -54.73 -16.28
N SER A 265 -1.58 -54.61 -15.54
CA SER A 265 -2.17 -53.32 -15.15
C SER A 265 -1.29 -52.61 -14.10
N ALA A 266 -0.76 -53.33 -13.12
CA ALA A 266 0.14 -52.78 -12.11
C ALA A 266 1.44 -52.23 -12.73
N ASN A 267 2.01 -52.92 -13.71
CA ASN A 267 3.20 -52.44 -14.41
C ASN A 267 2.93 -51.20 -15.27
N CYS A 268 1.74 -51.08 -15.89
CA CYS A 268 1.39 -49.86 -16.62
C CYS A 268 1.26 -48.66 -15.71
N LEU A 269 0.63 -48.79 -14.54
CA LEU A 269 0.49 -47.69 -13.55
C LEU A 269 1.85 -47.26 -13.01
N LYS A 270 2.75 -48.22 -12.70
CA LYS A 270 4.11 -47.93 -12.25
C LYS A 270 4.95 -47.26 -13.34
N ALA A 271 4.74 -47.56 -14.59
CA ALA A 271 5.43 -46.90 -15.71
C ALA A 271 5.05 -45.42 -15.86
N GLU A 272 3.82 -45.08 -15.47
CA GLU A 272 3.30 -43.70 -15.47
C GLU A 272 3.55 -42.96 -14.11
N ASN A 273 4.35 -43.55 -13.19
CA ASN A 273 4.65 -43.02 -11.84
C ASN A 273 3.43 -42.89 -10.90
N ILE A 274 2.39 -43.66 -11.12
CA ILE A 274 1.21 -43.73 -10.25
C ILE A 274 1.46 -44.79 -9.18
N HIS A 275 1.67 -44.34 -7.92
CA HIS A 275 2.00 -45.22 -6.80
C HIS A 275 0.89 -45.35 -5.75
N TYR A 276 0.02 -44.36 -5.64
CA TYR A 276 -1.11 -44.33 -4.72
C TYR A 276 -2.44 -44.24 -5.45
N ILE A 277 -3.53 -44.65 -4.78
CA ILE A 277 -4.89 -44.63 -5.36
C ILE A 277 -5.36 -43.22 -5.74
N GLY A 278 -4.76 -42.23 -5.09
CA GLY A 278 -5.08 -40.78 -5.27
C GLY A 278 -4.24 -40.08 -6.33
N ASP A 279 -3.23 -40.75 -6.94
CA ASP A 279 -2.43 -40.17 -8.03
C ASP A 279 -3.24 -40.18 -9.34
#